data_463235b2da9ba8af3191d1ed414c2903
#
_entry.id   463235b2da9ba8af3191d1ed414c2903
#
_cell.length_a   1.000
_cell.length_b   1.000
_cell.length_c   1.000
_cell.angle_alpha   90.00
_cell.angle_beta   90.00
_cell.angle_gamma   90.00
#
_symmetry.space_group_name_H-M   'P 1'
#
loop_
_entity.id
_entity.type
_entity.pdbx_description
1 polymer ?
#
loop_
_entity_poly.entity_id
_entity_poly.type
_entity_poly.pdbx_seq_one_letter_code
_entity_poly.pdbx_strand_id
1 'polypeptide(L)'
;ILVTETGMSTEVGKIASLLNSAKQKATPLQESLDKFGKKLAAAIIAICIVIFILRIYQGSPFSEAFMFAIALAVAAIPEALSSIVTIVLAFSTQKMVKENAIIRKLQAVEGLGSVSIICSDKTGTLTQNKMTVREYYANGKSFKSDQKENSGIFEKLMLSCVLCNDSTVKDGKEIGDPTETALIKFASDNGYNFEEIRSSYKRLGEVPFDSDRKLMSVAVKINESNFMITKGAPDVILKRTTSALTSYGE
;
A
#
# COMPACT_ATOMS: atom_id res chain seq x y z
N ILE A 1 25.32 9.39 -8.16
CA ILE A 1 24.28 8.40 -8.53
C ILE A 1 24.55 8.02 -9.98
N LEU A 2 24.67 6.72 -10.26
CA LEU A 2 24.78 6.18 -11.62
C LEU A 2 23.41 5.63 -12.02
N VAL A 3 22.85 6.15 -13.10
CA VAL A 3 21.61 5.61 -13.68
C VAL A 3 21.99 4.46 -14.60
N THR A 4 21.52 3.25 -14.29
CA THR A 4 21.82 2.02 -15.04
C THR A 4 20.74 1.66 -16.03
N GLU A 5 19.49 2.04 -15.77
CA GLU A 5 18.33 1.68 -16.58
C GLU A 5 17.30 2.81 -16.60
N THR A 6 16.50 2.89 -17.66
CA THR A 6 15.45 3.91 -17.82
C THR A 6 14.13 3.30 -18.32
N GLY A 7 13.01 4.00 -18.08
CA GLY A 7 11.69 3.61 -18.59
C GLY A 7 11.25 2.22 -18.13
N MET A 8 10.77 1.42 -19.07
CA MET A 8 10.24 0.08 -18.79
C MET A 8 11.32 -0.96 -18.44
N SER A 9 12.59 -0.67 -18.66
CA SER A 9 13.70 -1.54 -18.28
C SER A 9 14.04 -1.45 -16.78
N THR A 10 13.62 -0.37 -16.12
CA THR A 10 13.79 -0.24 -14.66
C THR A 10 13.00 -1.29 -13.90
N GLU A 11 13.36 -1.56 -12.63
CA GLU A 11 12.59 -2.48 -11.78
C GLU A 11 11.12 -2.05 -11.64
N VAL A 12 10.85 -0.75 -11.52
CA VAL A 12 9.48 -0.22 -11.50
C VAL A 12 8.78 -0.47 -12.84
N GLY A 13 9.49 -0.32 -13.96
CA GLY A 13 8.97 -0.62 -15.29
C GLY A 13 8.62 -2.10 -15.47
N LYS A 14 9.45 -3.01 -15.00
CA LYS A 14 9.18 -4.46 -15.00
C LYS A 14 7.92 -4.79 -14.19
N ILE A 15 7.78 -4.21 -13.00
CA ILE A 15 6.56 -4.37 -12.16
C ILE A 15 5.32 -3.86 -12.90
N ALA A 16 5.39 -2.68 -13.51
CA ALA A 16 4.30 -2.11 -14.31
C ALA A 16 3.92 -3.02 -15.49
N SER A 17 4.90 -3.61 -16.18
CA SER A 17 4.68 -4.56 -17.26
C SER A 17 3.96 -5.83 -16.77
N LEU A 18 4.38 -6.40 -15.64
CA LEU A 18 3.74 -7.55 -15.02
C LEU A 18 2.29 -7.26 -14.63
N LEU A 19 2.03 -6.09 -14.04
CA LEU A 19 0.68 -5.67 -13.69
C LEU A 19 -0.23 -5.50 -14.92
N ASN A 20 0.30 -4.96 -16.01
CA ASN A 20 -0.45 -4.77 -17.25
C ASN A 20 -0.70 -6.11 -17.99
N SER A 21 0.21 -7.06 -17.89
CA SER A 21 0.09 -8.38 -18.51
C SER A 21 -0.85 -9.34 -17.73
N ALA A 22 -1.23 -9.01 -16.50
CA ALA A 22 -2.14 -9.80 -15.71
C ALA A 22 -3.51 -9.91 -16.39
N LYS A 23 -3.86 -11.08 -16.88
CA LYS A 23 -5.17 -11.36 -17.51
C LYS A 23 -6.28 -11.10 -16.50
N GLN A 24 -7.24 -10.28 -16.91
CA GLN A 24 -8.46 -10.07 -16.12
C GLN A 24 -9.33 -11.32 -16.20
N LYS A 25 -9.65 -11.90 -15.05
CA LYS A 25 -10.66 -12.95 -14.95
C LYS A 25 -12.04 -12.31 -14.97
N ALA A 26 -13.02 -13.00 -15.58
CA ALA A 26 -14.41 -12.60 -15.49
C ALA A 26 -14.86 -12.59 -14.03
N THR A 27 -15.75 -11.65 -13.69
CA THR A 27 -16.32 -11.61 -12.34
C THR A 27 -17.38 -12.69 -12.16
N PRO A 28 -17.68 -13.12 -10.92
CA PRO A 28 -18.76 -14.09 -10.65
C PRO A 28 -20.11 -13.67 -11.24
N LEU A 29 -20.41 -12.37 -11.23
CA LEU A 29 -21.63 -11.81 -11.84
C LEU A 29 -21.61 -11.96 -13.36
N GLN A 30 -20.51 -11.66 -14.02
CA GLN A 30 -20.37 -11.83 -15.47
C GLN A 30 -20.57 -13.29 -15.87
N GLU A 31 -19.92 -14.23 -15.15
CA GLU A 31 -20.13 -15.66 -15.39
C GLU A 31 -21.58 -16.11 -15.18
N SER A 32 -22.24 -15.57 -14.14
CA SER A 32 -23.63 -15.89 -13.86
C SER A 32 -24.58 -15.31 -14.90
N LEU A 33 -24.31 -14.08 -15.37
CA LEU A 33 -25.09 -13.45 -16.45
C LEU A 33 -24.91 -14.17 -17.78
N ASP A 34 -23.70 -14.60 -18.10
CA ASP A 34 -23.44 -15.40 -19.33
C ASP A 34 -24.15 -16.74 -19.30
N LYS A 35 -24.13 -17.43 -18.15
CA LYS A 35 -24.85 -18.70 -17.96
C LYS A 35 -26.39 -18.48 -18.06
N PHE A 36 -26.89 -17.42 -17.45
CA PHE A 36 -28.30 -17.05 -17.55
C PHE A 36 -28.69 -16.70 -19.00
N GLY A 37 -27.91 -15.86 -19.67
CA GLY A 37 -28.14 -15.48 -21.07
C GLY A 37 -28.19 -16.68 -22.00
N LYS A 38 -27.25 -17.65 -21.86
CA LYS A 38 -27.26 -18.90 -22.64
C LYS A 38 -28.50 -19.74 -22.40
N LYS A 39 -28.93 -19.91 -21.15
CA LYS A 39 -30.16 -20.65 -20.79
C LYS A 39 -31.39 -19.96 -21.35
N LEU A 40 -31.47 -18.65 -21.22
CA LEU A 40 -32.58 -17.84 -21.73
C LEU A 40 -32.66 -17.90 -23.27
N ALA A 41 -31.53 -17.78 -23.97
CA ALA A 41 -31.47 -17.90 -25.43
C ALA A 41 -31.96 -19.29 -25.89
N ALA A 42 -31.54 -20.37 -25.23
CA ALA A 42 -31.98 -21.70 -25.54
C ALA A 42 -33.50 -21.87 -25.34
N ALA A 43 -34.06 -21.29 -24.27
CA ALA A 43 -35.51 -21.33 -24.01
C ALA A 43 -36.27 -20.53 -25.05
N ILE A 44 -35.80 -19.34 -25.43
CA ILE A 44 -36.43 -18.51 -26.48
C ILE A 44 -36.42 -19.25 -27.81
N ILE A 45 -35.30 -19.85 -28.22
CA ILE A 45 -35.21 -20.61 -29.46
C ILE A 45 -36.19 -21.78 -29.46
N ALA A 46 -36.26 -22.52 -28.34
CA ALA A 46 -37.23 -23.64 -28.22
C ALA A 46 -38.68 -23.15 -28.37
N ILE A 47 -39.06 -22.05 -27.73
CA ILE A 47 -40.40 -21.47 -27.85
C ILE A 47 -40.64 -21.00 -29.28
N CYS A 48 -39.70 -20.35 -29.92
CA CYS A 48 -39.83 -19.89 -31.33
C CYS A 48 -40.03 -21.08 -32.29
N ILE A 49 -39.31 -22.20 -32.09
CA ILE A 49 -39.48 -23.39 -32.89
C ILE A 49 -40.90 -23.99 -32.71
N VAL A 50 -41.38 -24.08 -31.47
CA VAL A 50 -42.74 -24.58 -31.18
C VAL A 50 -43.81 -23.69 -31.86
N ILE A 51 -43.66 -22.36 -31.72
CA ILE A 51 -44.62 -21.41 -32.33
C ILE A 51 -44.55 -21.46 -33.85
N PHE A 52 -43.35 -21.58 -34.42
CA PHE A 52 -43.15 -21.76 -35.87
C PHE A 52 -43.92 -23.01 -36.39
N ILE A 53 -43.72 -24.19 -35.73
CA ILE A 53 -44.37 -25.43 -36.09
C ILE A 53 -45.89 -25.28 -35.97
N LEU A 54 -46.40 -24.69 -34.89
CA LEU A 54 -47.86 -24.45 -34.69
C LEU A 54 -48.46 -23.59 -35.78
N ARG A 55 -47.76 -22.51 -36.19
CA ARG A 55 -48.19 -21.64 -37.29
C ARG A 55 -48.28 -22.38 -38.62
N ILE A 56 -47.28 -23.22 -38.97
CA ILE A 56 -47.32 -24.04 -40.15
C ILE A 56 -48.50 -25.03 -40.09
N TYR A 57 -48.70 -25.66 -38.94
CA TYR A 57 -49.83 -26.59 -38.76
C TYR A 57 -51.20 -25.94 -38.91
N GLN A 58 -51.32 -24.66 -38.54
CA GLN A 58 -52.53 -23.81 -38.73
C GLN A 58 -52.71 -23.34 -40.17
N GLY A 59 -51.81 -23.72 -41.09
CA GLY A 59 -51.94 -23.39 -42.53
C GLY A 59 -51.36 -22.00 -42.89
N SER A 60 -50.57 -21.37 -42.01
CA SER A 60 -49.90 -20.11 -42.35
C SER A 60 -48.83 -20.36 -43.41
N PRO A 61 -48.61 -19.40 -44.37
CA PRO A 61 -47.47 -19.50 -45.30
C PRO A 61 -46.12 -19.56 -44.57
N PHE A 62 -45.19 -20.34 -45.10
CA PHE A 62 -43.84 -20.50 -44.48
C PHE A 62 -43.17 -19.18 -44.18
N SER A 63 -43.24 -18.24 -45.11
CA SER A 63 -42.60 -16.90 -44.97
C SER A 63 -43.20 -16.10 -43.79
N GLU A 64 -44.50 -16.17 -43.59
CA GLU A 64 -45.15 -15.47 -42.49
C GLU A 64 -44.83 -16.12 -41.14
N ALA A 65 -44.91 -17.45 -41.08
CA ALA A 65 -44.56 -18.17 -39.86
C ALA A 65 -43.09 -17.97 -39.46
N PHE A 66 -42.18 -17.93 -40.40
CA PHE A 66 -40.76 -17.71 -40.19
C PHE A 66 -40.46 -16.25 -39.74
N MET A 67 -41.04 -15.25 -40.40
CA MET A 67 -40.93 -13.86 -40.01
C MET A 67 -41.46 -13.59 -38.60
N PHE A 68 -42.58 -14.23 -38.25
CA PHE A 68 -43.17 -14.13 -36.92
C PHE A 68 -42.22 -14.72 -35.86
N ALA A 69 -41.66 -15.90 -36.12
CA ALA A 69 -40.73 -16.54 -35.19
C ALA A 69 -39.45 -15.70 -34.99
N ILE A 70 -38.92 -15.09 -36.05
CA ILE A 70 -37.78 -14.18 -35.95
C ILE A 70 -38.14 -12.92 -35.13
N ALA A 71 -39.31 -12.31 -35.42
CA ALA A 71 -39.75 -11.12 -34.71
C ALA A 71 -39.89 -11.38 -33.20
N LEU A 72 -40.44 -12.57 -32.88
CA LEU A 72 -40.55 -13.02 -31.48
C LEU A 72 -39.19 -13.27 -30.83
N ALA A 73 -38.26 -13.87 -31.53
CA ALA A 73 -36.92 -14.12 -31.04
C ALA A 73 -36.19 -12.78 -30.71
N VAL A 74 -36.29 -11.80 -31.60
CA VAL A 74 -35.70 -10.46 -31.41
C VAL A 74 -36.37 -9.73 -30.24
N ALA A 75 -37.72 -9.76 -30.16
CA ALA A 75 -38.46 -9.09 -29.10
C ALA A 75 -38.20 -9.71 -27.71
N ALA A 76 -37.82 -10.98 -27.65
CA ALA A 76 -37.53 -11.69 -26.39
C ALA A 76 -36.13 -11.45 -25.85
N ILE A 77 -35.24 -10.79 -26.59
CA ILE A 77 -33.87 -10.49 -26.12
C ILE A 77 -33.94 -9.39 -25.05
N PRO A 78 -33.44 -9.63 -23.82
CA PRO A 78 -33.49 -8.62 -22.77
C PRO A 78 -32.36 -7.59 -22.90
N GLU A 79 -32.46 -6.67 -23.85
CA GLU A 79 -31.43 -5.65 -24.14
C GLU A 79 -31.10 -4.75 -22.93
N ALA A 80 -32.09 -4.55 -22.05
CA ALA A 80 -31.94 -3.74 -20.88
C ALA A 80 -31.05 -4.35 -19.77
N LEU A 81 -30.79 -5.67 -19.82
CA LEU A 81 -30.10 -6.35 -18.71
C LEU A 81 -28.69 -5.84 -18.48
N SER A 82 -27.89 -5.68 -19.53
CA SER A 82 -26.53 -5.14 -19.44
C SER A 82 -26.49 -3.69 -18.99
N SER A 83 -27.44 -2.89 -19.44
CA SER A 83 -27.60 -1.49 -19.06
C SER A 83 -27.95 -1.33 -17.59
N ILE A 84 -28.87 -2.13 -17.09
CA ILE A 84 -29.27 -2.14 -15.66
C ILE A 84 -28.08 -2.51 -14.78
N VAL A 85 -27.32 -3.55 -15.12
CA VAL A 85 -26.12 -3.95 -14.37
C VAL A 85 -25.10 -2.82 -14.33
N THR A 86 -24.84 -2.17 -15.47
CA THR A 86 -23.91 -1.04 -15.53
C THR A 86 -24.35 0.13 -14.65
N ILE A 87 -25.64 0.47 -14.65
CA ILE A 87 -26.23 1.53 -13.82
C ILE A 87 -26.07 1.17 -12.33
N VAL A 88 -26.40 -0.05 -11.94
CA VAL A 88 -26.26 -0.50 -10.53
C VAL A 88 -24.79 -0.43 -10.07
N LEU A 89 -23.85 -0.89 -10.91
CA LEU A 89 -22.43 -0.79 -10.59
C LEU A 89 -21.94 0.66 -10.51
N ALA A 90 -22.48 1.56 -11.35
CA ALA A 90 -22.17 2.99 -11.30
C ALA A 90 -22.66 3.63 -9.98
N PHE A 91 -23.88 3.34 -9.54
CA PHE A 91 -24.38 3.80 -8.24
C PHE A 91 -23.58 3.25 -7.08
N SER A 92 -23.20 1.97 -7.13
CA SER A 92 -22.35 1.35 -6.12
C SER A 92 -20.97 2.01 -6.06
N THR A 93 -20.37 2.31 -7.21
CA THR A 93 -19.11 3.05 -7.30
C THR A 93 -19.24 4.45 -6.67
N GLN A 94 -20.33 5.18 -6.97
CA GLN A 94 -20.56 6.49 -6.40
C GLN A 94 -20.69 6.44 -4.86
N LYS A 95 -21.31 5.41 -4.33
CA LYS A 95 -21.39 5.19 -2.87
C LYS A 95 -20.01 4.93 -2.26
N MET A 96 -19.18 4.13 -2.92
CA MET A 96 -17.81 3.83 -2.46
C MET A 96 -16.90 5.07 -2.50
N VAL A 97 -17.05 5.94 -3.50
CA VAL A 97 -16.32 7.22 -3.56
C VAL A 97 -16.61 8.09 -2.34
N LYS A 98 -17.84 8.09 -1.83
CA LYS A 98 -18.21 8.82 -0.60
C LYS A 98 -17.48 8.29 0.64
N GLU A 99 -17.09 7.01 0.61
CA GLU A 99 -16.28 6.36 1.66
C GLU A 99 -14.77 6.43 1.34
N ASN A 100 -14.34 7.37 0.50
CA ASN A 100 -12.95 7.59 0.09
C ASN A 100 -12.31 6.41 -0.64
N ALA A 101 -13.10 5.50 -1.22
CA ALA A 101 -12.59 4.38 -2.02
C ALA A 101 -12.52 4.76 -3.50
N ILE A 102 -11.33 4.70 -4.10
CA ILE A 102 -11.12 5.01 -5.52
C ILE A 102 -11.25 3.74 -6.33
N ILE A 103 -12.32 3.66 -7.14
CA ILE A 103 -12.59 2.54 -8.02
C ILE A 103 -12.17 2.88 -9.45
N ARG A 104 -11.25 2.11 -10.01
CA ARG A 104 -10.76 2.29 -11.39
C ARG A 104 -11.58 1.51 -12.44
N LYS A 105 -12.27 0.44 -12.02
CA LYS A 105 -13.06 -0.42 -12.90
C LYS A 105 -14.37 -0.77 -12.21
N LEU A 106 -15.48 -0.59 -12.90
CA LEU A 106 -16.83 -0.86 -12.36
C LEU A 106 -16.99 -2.31 -11.86
N GLN A 107 -16.42 -3.26 -12.59
CA GLN A 107 -16.47 -4.67 -12.21
C GLN A 107 -15.78 -4.99 -10.88
N ALA A 108 -14.80 -4.16 -10.45
CA ALA A 108 -14.13 -4.37 -9.18
C ALA A 108 -15.05 -4.19 -7.96
N VAL A 109 -16.12 -3.39 -8.11
CA VAL A 109 -17.11 -3.16 -7.04
C VAL A 109 -17.81 -4.45 -6.65
N GLU A 110 -18.21 -5.23 -7.64
CA GLU A 110 -18.87 -6.53 -7.41
C GLU A 110 -17.89 -7.52 -6.76
N GLY A 111 -16.64 -7.57 -7.28
CA GLY A 111 -15.61 -8.44 -6.73
C GLY A 111 -15.37 -8.19 -5.24
N LEU A 112 -15.39 -6.93 -4.79
CA LEU A 112 -15.20 -6.57 -3.38
C LEU A 112 -16.33 -7.11 -2.48
N GLY A 113 -17.56 -7.18 -2.97
CA GLY A 113 -18.71 -7.72 -2.23
C GLY A 113 -18.68 -9.23 -2.02
N SER A 114 -17.86 -9.96 -2.79
CA SER A 114 -17.80 -11.44 -2.79
C SER A 114 -16.48 -12.00 -2.27
N VAL A 115 -15.57 -11.17 -1.74
CA VAL A 115 -14.29 -11.66 -1.19
C VAL A 115 -14.50 -12.43 0.10
N SER A 116 -13.82 -13.56 0.22
CA SER A 116 -13.77 -14.39 1.44
C SER A 116 -12.47 -14.21 2.22
N ILE A 117 -11.42 -13.66 1.58
CA ILE A 117 -10.10 -13.48 2.17
C ILE A 117 -9.61 -12.07 1.84
N ILE A 118 -9.20 -11.34 2.87
CA ILE A 118 -8.60 -10.01 2.75
C ILE A 118 -7.14 -10.11 3.17
N CYS A 119 -6.22 -9.84 2.21
CA CYS A 119 -4.80 -9.72 2.47
C CYS A 119 -4.45 -8.25 2.55
N SER A 120 -3.99 -7.78 3.71
CA SER A 120 -3.64 -6.39 3.93
C SER A 120 -2.16 -6.26 4.26
N ASP A 121 -1.49 -5.31 3.61
CA ASP A 121 -0.16 -4.89 4.05
C ASP A 121 -0.28 -4.11 5.39
N LYS A 122 0.77 -4.18 6.21
CA LYS A 122 0.81 -3.47 7.48
C LYS A 122 1.08 -1.98 7.26
N THR A 123 2.16 -1.68 6.56
CA THR A 123 2.73 -0.32 6.52
C THR A 123 1.97 0.59 5.56
N GLY A 124 1.44 1.70 6.07
CA GLY A 124 0.67 2.66 5.25
C GLY A 124 -0.76 2.22 4.92
N THR A 125 -1.18 1.01 5.34
CA THR A 125 -2.53 0.47 5.18
C THR A 125 -3.20 0.31 6.54
N LEU A 126 -2.67 -0.56 7.39
CA LEU A 126 -3.14 -0.72 8.78
C LEU A 126 -2.51 0.31 9.72
N THR A 127 -1.42 0.91 9.32
CA THR A 127 -0.71 1.96 10.06
C THR A 127 -0.59 3.22 9.20
N GLN A 128 -0.30 4.34 9.83
CA GLN A 128 -0.14 5.63 9.14
C GLN A 128 1.24 5.81 8.48
N ASN A 129 2.08 4.78 8.43
CA ASN A 129 3.49 4.87 8.03
C ASN A 129 4.25 5.97 8.80
N LYS A 130 3.90 6.16 10.06
CA LYS A 130 4.49 7.15 10.96
C LYS A 130 4.92 6.46 12.23
N MET A 131 6.19 6.66 12.57
CA MET A 131 6.76 6.16 13.81
C MET A 131 6.79 7.26 14.88
N THR A 132 6.71 6.86 16.14
CA THR A 132 6.81 7.78 17.28
C THR A 132 7.53 7.05 18.41
N VAL A 133 8.54 7.67 18.98
CA VAL A 133 9.21 7.16 20.17
C VAL A 133 8.23 7.26 21.35
N ARG A 134 7.94 6.15 21.99
CA ARG A 134 7.07 6.07 23.17
C ARG A 134 7.85 5.97 24.45
N GLU A 135 8.90 5.16 24.42
CA GLU A 135 9.77 4.91 25.54
C GLU A 135 11.21 4.81 25.06
N TYR A 136 12.16 5.13 25.94
CA TYR A 136 13.57 4.90 25.73
C TYR A 136 14.20 4.27 26.98
N TYR A 137 15.29 3.56 26.78
CA TYR A 137 16.04 2.92 27.85
C TYR A 137 17.40 3.61 27.98
N ALA A 138 17.72 4.11 29.18
CA ALA A 138 18.98 4.73 29.50
C ALA A 138 19.30 4.49 30.97
N ASN A 139 20.58 4.44 31.31
CA ASN A 139 21.05 4.32 32.69
C ASN A 139 20.38 3.17 33.49
N GLY A 140 20.17 2.02 32.85
CA GLY A 140 19.58 0.86 33.48
C GLY A 140 18.05 0.92 33.70
N LYS A 141 17.34 1.94 33.19
CA LYS A 141 15.92 2.16 33.41
C LYS A 141 15.19 2.54 32.12
N SER A 142 13.91 2.25 32.05
CA SER A 142 13.01 2.72 31.00
C SER A 142 12.34 4.03 31.41
N PHE A 143 12.23 4.94 30.47
CA PHE A 143 11.59 6.25 30.61
C PHE A 143 10.58 6.44 29.48
N LYS A 144 9.49 7.15 29.75
CA LYS A 144 8.58 7.61 28.70
C LYS A 144 9.26 8.73 27.90
N SER A 145 8.82 8.92 26.66
CA SER A 145 9.40 9.90 25.74
C SER A 145 9.34 11.36 26.21
N ASP A 146 8.42 11.69 27.12
CA ASP A 146 8.25 13.00 27.75
C ASP A 146 9.04 13.18 29.03
N GLN A 147 9.69 12.14 29.53
CA GLN A 147 10.53 12.18 30.73
C GLN A 147 11.99 12.37 30.34
N LYS A 148 12.72 13.23 31.05
CA LYS A 148 14.15 13.40 30.84
C LYS A 148 14.93 12.67 31.94
N GLU A 149 15.90 11.89 31.51
CA GLU A 149 16.89 11.32 32.39
C GLU A 149 17.95 12.41 32.70
N ASN A 150 18.28 12.61 33.97
CA ASN A 150 19.06 13.77 34.43
C ASN A 150 20.60 13.58 34.36
N SER A 151 21.08 12.44 33.86
CA SER A 151 22.51 12.25 33.62
C SER A 151 22.87 12.68 32.20
N GLY A 152 24.15 12.94 31.94
CA GLY A 152 24.66 13.25 30.62
C GLY A 152 24.46 12.14 29.56
N ILE A 153 23.88 11.00 29.95
CA ILE A 153 23.54 9.88 29.07
C ILE A 153 22.39 10.27 28.13
N PHE A 154 21.39 10.99 28.65
CA PHE A 154 20.28 11.46 27.84
C PHE A 154 20.74 12.41 26.73
N GLU A 155 21.66 13.31 27.05
CA GLU A 155 22.27 14.20 26.02
C GLU A 155 22.98 13.40 24.94
N LYS A 156 23.80 12.40 25.32
CA LYS A 156 24.50 11.52 24.36
C LYS A 156 23.51 10.72 23.49
N LEU A 157 22.40 10.29 24.08
CA LEU A 157 21.33 9.63 23.33
C LEU A 157 20.72 10.57 22.29
N MET A 158 20.38 11.80 22.68
CA MET A 158 19.82 12.81 21.76
C MET A 158 20.79 13.16 20.63
N LEU A 159 22.08 13.37 20.96
CA LEU A 159 23.11 13.59 19.95
C LEU A 159 23.21 12.40 18.98
N SER A 160 23.15 11.19 19.50
CA SER A 160 23.20 9.98 18.65
C SER A 160 21.99 9.87 17.73
N CYS A 161 20.78 10.19 18.23
CA CYS A 161 19.54 10.21 17.43
C CYS A 161 19.63 11.21 16.25
N VAL A 162 20.30 12.34 16.45
CA VAL A 162 20.43 13.39 15.44
C VAL A 162 21.59 13.16 14.49
N LEU A 163 22.75 12.76 15.00
CA LEU A 163 23.99 12.66 14.20
C LEU A 163 24.03 11.39 13.32
N CYS A 164 23.52 10.26 13.83
CA CYS A 164 23.40 9.04 13.02
C CYS A 164 22.03 8.95 12.36
N ASN A 165 21.69 9.93 11.49
CA ASN A 165 20.38 10.10 10.93
C ASN A 165 20.44 10.98 9.67
N ASP A 166 19.76 10.58 8.60
CA ASP A 166 19.73 11.29 7.31
C ASP A 166 18.40 12.00 7.06
N SER A 167 17.40 11.77 7.90
CA SER A 167 16.09 12.43 7.80
C SER A 167 16.18 13.89 8.18
N THR A 168 15.25 14.66 7.65
CA THR A 168 15.12 16.10 7.96
C THR A 168 13.64 16.49 8.11
N VAL A 169 13.39 17.64 8.69
CA VAL A 169 12.06 18.27 8.75
C VAL A 169 12.14 19.59 8.01
N LYS A 170 11.38 19.76 6.95
CA LYS A 170 11.33 20.99 6.17
C LYS A 170 9.88 21.46 6.05
N ASP A 171 9.61 22.71 6.40
CA ASP A 171 8.26 23.31 6.39
C ASP A 171 7.21 22.46 7.15
N GLY A 172 7.62 21.86 8.27
CA GLY A 172 6.76 20.98 9.08
C GLY A 172 6.51 19.60 8.47
N LYS A 173 7.11 19.27 7.31
CA LYS A 173 7.04 17.96 6.67
C LYS A 173 8.27 17.13 7.00
N GLU A 174 8.04 15.94 7.47
CA GLU A 174 9.07 14.94 7.73
C GLU A 174 9.53 14.33 6.38
N ILE A 175 10.84 14.34 6.11
CA ILE A 175 11.44 13.81 4.89
C ILE A 175 12.51 12.79 5.29
N GLY A 176 12.30 11.53 4.92
CA GLY A 176 13.22 10.43 5.23
C GLY A 176 12.50 9.17 5.68
N ASP A 177 13.25 8.22 6.23
CA ASP A 177 12.70 6.99 6.78
C ASP A 177 11.85 7.29 8.03
N PRO A 178 10.67 6.65 8.20
CA PRO A 178 9.81 6.88 9.37
C PRO A 178 10.48 6.65 10.72
N THR A 179 11.41 5.71 10.82
CA THR A 179 12.16 5.46 12.05
C THR A 179 13.11 6.61 12.35
N GLU A 180 13.77 7.11 11.32
CA GLU A 180 14.69 8.24 11.45
C GLU A 180 13.96 9.55 11.78
N THR A 181 12.85 9.83 11.11
CA THR A 181 12.04 11.03 11.41
C THR A 181 11.50 10.99 12.83
N ALA A 182 11.13 9.79 13.34
CA ALA A 182 10.72 9.63 14.74
C ALA A 182 11.82 10.00 15.74
N LEU A 183 13.09 9.68 15.45
CA LEU A 183 14.23 10.04 16.29
C LEU A 183 14.51 11.55 16.27
N ILE A 184 14.44 12.19 15.09
CA ILE A 184 14.57 13.66 14.98
C ILE A 184 13.47 14.36 15.75
N LYS A 185 12.22 13.88 15.59
CA LYS A 185 11.09 14.44 16.34
C LYS A 185 11.26 14.26 17.85
N PHE A 186 11.69 13.09 18.29
CA PHE A 186 11.95 12.82 19.70
C PHE A 186 13.00 13.78 20.28
N ALA A 187 14.09 14.03 19.55
CA ALA A 187 15.10 15.00 19.96
C ALA A 187 14.51 16.43 20.02
N SER A 188 13.75 16.85 19.00
CA SER A 188 13.12 18.17 18.95
C SER A 188 12.08 18.39 20.05
N ASP A 189 11.23 17.40 20.33
CA ASP A 189 10.22 17.46 21.40
C ASP A 189 10.88 17.57 22.80
N ASN A 190 12.13 17.12 22.93
CA ASN A 190 12.95 17.26 24.14
C ASN A 190 13.84 18.53 24.16
N GLY A 191 13.68 19.43 23.20
CA GLY A 191 14.35 20.71 23.16
C GLY A 191 15.72 20.73 22.48
N TYR A 192 16.07 19.70 21.73
CA TYR A 192 17.29 19.62 20.94
C TYR A 192 17.04 20.04 19.49
N ASN A 193 17.70 21.13 19.07
CA ASN A 193 17.62 21.61 17.68
C ASN A 193 18.55 20.75 16.80
N PHE A 194 17.96 19.93 15.93
CA PHE A 194 18.72 19.01 15.08
C PHE A 194 19.60 19.73 14.04
N GLU A 195 19.19 20.89 13.54
CA GLU A 195 19.97 21.66 12.56
C GLU A 195 21.22 22.25 13.22
N GLU A 196 21.07 22.80 14.42
CA GLU A 196 22.16 23.35 15.21
C GLU A 196 23.16 22.25 15.61
N ILE A 197 22.68 21.10 16.06
CA ILE A 197 23.53 19.94 16.39
C ILE A 197 24.32 19.51 15.15
N ARG A 198 23.68 19.33 14.01
CA ARG A 198 24.36 18.90 12.78
C ARG A 198 25.38 19.92 12.27
N SER A 199 25.14 21.20 12.48
CA SER A 199 26.10 22.24 12.12
C SER A 199 27.32 22.29 13.06
N SER A 200 27.08 21.96 14.34
CA SER A 200 28.13 21.98 15.37
C SER A 200 29.06 20.78 15.33
N TYR A 201 28.57 19.63 14.86
CA TYR A 201 29.35 18.39 14.84
C TYR A 201 29.61 17.91 13.40
N LYS A 202 30.90 18.00 12.98
CA LYS A 202 31.29 17.61 11.61
C LYS A 202 31.21 16.10 11.42
N ARG A 203 30.39 15.66 10.45
CA ARG A 203 30.38 14.29 9.95
C ARG A 203 31.66 14.05 9.15
N LEU A 204 32.44 13.06 9.55
CA LEU A 204 33.73 12.69 8.90
C LEU A 204 33.56 11.63 7.83
N GLY A 205 32.57 10.76 8.01
CA GLY A 205 32.24 9.68 7.07
C GLY A 205 31.00 8.93 7.52
N GLU A 206 30.48 8.12 6.62
CA GLU A 206 29.30 7.31 6.90
C GLU A 206 29.37 5.94 6.21
N VAL A 207 28.70 4.97 6.82
CA VAL A 207 28.30 3.71 6.20
C VAL A 207 26.79 3.68 6.28
N PRO A 208 26.08 3.88 5.15
CA PRO A 208 24.63 3.94 5.10
C PRO A 208 23.99 2.68 5.68
N PHE A 209 22.68 2.74 5.93
CA PHE A 209 21.94 1.55 6.35
C PHE A 209 22.00 0.48 5.27
N ASP A 210 22.32 -0.72 5.70
CA ASP A 210 22.35 -1.92 4.88
C ASP A 210 21.53 -3.01 5.54
N SER A 211 20.63 -3.64 4.76
CA SER A 211 19.65 -4.63 5.27
C SER A 211 20.31 -5.93 5.73
N ASP A 212 21.45 -6.32 5.14
CA ASP A 212 22.18 -7.53 5.53
C ASP A 212 22.97 -7.28 6.81
N ARG A 213 23.59 -6.10 6.89
CA ARG A 213 24.30 -5.63 8.08
C ARG A 213 23.34 -5.23 9.21
N LYS A 214 22.13 -4.77 8.89
CA LYS A 214 21.08 -4.23 9.78
C LYS A 214 21.55 -3.04 10.63
N LEU A 215 22.54 -2.30 10.17
CA LEU A 215 23.15 -1.19 10.87
C LEU A 215 23.41 -0.01 9.93
N MET A 216 23.38 1.19 10.49
CA MET A 216 23.94 2.42 9.94
C MET A 216 25.02 2.94 10.88
N SER A 217 26.11 3.46 10.36
CA SER A 217 27.22 4.02 11.16
C SER A 217 27.65 5.35 10.61
N VAL A 218 27.92 6.31 11.49
CA VAL A 218 28.41 7.64 11.14
C VAL A 218 29.61 7.97 12.01
N ALA A 219 30.70 8.39 11.39
CA ALA A 219 31.85 8.92 12.09
C ALA A 219 31.70 10.43 12.26
N VAL A 220 31.84 10.92 13.48
CA VAL A 220 31.71 12.35 13.84
C VAL A 220 32.87 12.79 14.72
N LYS A 221 33.24 14.07 14.61
CA LYS A 221 34.17 14.70 15.53
C LYS A 221 33.40 15.39 16.65
N ILE A 222 33.62 14.95 17.89
CA ILE A 222 33.03 15.57 19.10
C ILE A 222 34.20 16.05 19.95
N ASN A 223 34.30 17.38 20.13
CA ASN A 223 35.49 18.03 20.69
C ASN A 223 36.73 17.64 19.87
N GLU A 224 37.79 17.15 20.50
CA GLU A 224 39.02 16.73 19.81
C GLU A 224 39.07 15.22 19.49
N SER A 225 37.99 14.48 19.80
CA SER A 225 37.95 13.02 19.62
C SER A 225 37.02 12.62 18.49
N ASN A 226 37.38 11.54 17.79
CA ASN A 226 36.54 10.93 16.76
C ASN A 226 35.71 9.82 17.38
N PHE A 227 34.40 9.87 17.12
CA PHE A 227 33.42 8.88 17.56
C PHE A 227 32.76 8.23 16.38
N MET A 228 32.46 6.95 16.49
CA MET A 228 31.58 6.24 15.57
C MET A 228 30.25 6.00 16.28
N ILE A 229 29.19 6.60 15.77
CA ILE A 229 27.84 6.39 16.24
C ILE A 229 27.19 5.36 15.33
N THR A 230 26.66 4.28 15.91
CA THR A 230 26.01 3.21 15.16
C THR A 230 24.60 2.99 15.70
N LYS A 231 23.61 2.95 14.80
CA LYS A 231 22.25 2.54 15.10
C LYS A 231 21.85 1.31 14.29
N GLY A 232 20.91 0.54 14.78
CA GLY A 232 20.36 -0.60 14.06
C GLY A 232 19.62 -1.59 14.93
N ALA A 233 19.49 -2.82 14.44
CA ALA A 233 18.74 -3.87 15.12
C ALA A 233 19.34 -4.20 16.49
N PRO A 234 18.53 -4.26 17.57
CA PRO A 234 19.03 -4.46 18.94
C PRO A 234 19.83 -5.76 19.09
N ASP A 235 19.37 -6.83 18.47
CA ASP A 235 20.03 -8.14 18.50
C ASP A 235 21.44 -8.13 17.88
N VAL A 236 21.67 -7.25 16.89
CA VAL A 236 22.97 -7.09 16.23
C VAL A 236 23.86 -6.15 17.04
N ILE A 237 23.33 -5.06 17.56
CA ILE A 237 24.10 -4.11 18.39
C ILE A 237 24.54 -4.77 19.69
N LEU A 238 23.66 -5.46 20.41
CA LEU A 238 24.00 -6.14 21.67
C LEU A 238 25.12 -7.15 21.53
N LYS A 239 25.20 -7.89 20.42
CA LYS A 239 26.29 -8.83 20.14
C LYS A 239 27.67 -8.15 19.93
N ARG A 240 27.68 -6.85 19.63
CA ARG A 240 28.88 -6.05 19.37
C ARG A 240 29.24 -5.13 20.52
N THR A 241 28.36 -5.03 21.52
CA THR A 241 28.54 -4.16 22.69
C THR A 241 29.35 -4.90 23.74
N THR A 242 30.39 -4.26 24.23
CA THR A 242 31.26 -4.79 25.29
C THR A 242 31.00 -4.12 26.65
N SER A 243 30.49 -2.88 26.62
CA SER A 243 30.20 -2.11 27.83
C SER A 243 28.95 -1.26 27.64
N ALA A 244 28.38 -0.79 28.73
CA ALA A 244 27.24 0.10 28.74
C ALA A 244 27.55 1.32 29.61
N LEU A 245 27.31 2.51 29.06
CA LEU A 245 27.48 3.75 29.81
C LEU A 245 26.38 3.90 30.85
N THR A 246 26.78 4.08 32.11
CA THR A 246 25.90 4.35 33.23
C THR A 246 26.30 5.66 33.92
N SER A 247 25.46 6.15 34.85
CA SER A 247 25.80 7.33 35.65
C SER A 247 27.04 7.15 36.54
N TYR A 248 27.50 5.90 36.71
CA TYR A 248 28.70 5.55 37.48
C TYR A 248 29.94 5.31 36.58
N GLY A 249 29.82 5.50 35.28
CA GLY A 249 30.87 5.25 34.28
C GLY A 249 30.56 4.04 33.39
N GLU A 250 31.57 3.58 32.59
CA GLU A 250 31.49 2.35 31.79
C GLU A 250 31.64 1.10 32.62
#